data_4e620a40655fdde1fa9a5786e266924d
#
_entry.id   4e620a40655fdde1fa9a5786e266924d
#
_cell.length_a   1.000
_cell.length_b   1.000
_cell.length_c   1.000
_cell.angle_alpha   90.00
_cell.angle_beta   90.00
_cell.angle_gamma   90.00
#
_symmetry.space_group_name_H-M   'P 1'
#
loop_
_entity.id
_entity.type
_entity.pdbx_description
1 polymer ?
#
loop_
_entity_poly.entity_id
_entity_poly.type
_entity_poly.pdbx_seq_one_letter_code
_entity_poly.pdbx_strand_id
1 'polypeptide(L)'
;MQTLQIKNGAASIPSEKQTTAERTYNRIPFATVLFVLCLTMGILSFLYTVTRICRQCRLESNHDPRATKRRRSDIIVRRFSRTVMAAAFVSLTYCEYLRWTISGTIPMANGYETMLFVAWTVMLLSLLLSFRFPIMLTCGFLMSGFFLLVSHISQMDPQITHVMPVLNSPLLSIHVSIIMMGFALLSLTFINAITALTVKLINRDATRQMAALQSLSLLFLYPAATTLGIGIFVGAIWANVSWGEYWGWDPKEVWALITFMVYAAALHPKTLPALRRPVTFHVFMLLAFLTILMTYFGVNYILGGMHS
;
A
#
# COMPACT_ATOMS: atom_id res chain seq x y z
N MET A 1 35.13 -2.81 16.68
CA MET A 1 33.82 -2.49 17.28
C MET A 1 33.21 -3.65 18.10
N GLN A 2 33.26 -4.91 17.64
CA GLN A 2 32.72 -6.07 18.39
C GLN A 2 33.31 -6.26 19.80
N THR A 3 34.59 -6.00 20.00
CA THR A 3 35.28 -6.13 21.30
C THR A 3 34.85 -5.12 22.35
N LEU A 4 34.30 -3.97 21.98
CA LEU A 4 33.79 -2.95 22.91
C LEU A 4 32.37 -3.27 23.39
N GLN A 5 31.55 -3.93 22.58
CA GLN A 5 30.19 -4.34 22.96
C GLN A 5 30.18 -5.51 23.94
N ILE A 6 31.15 -6.44 23.85
CA ILE A 6 31.32 -7.56 24.79
C ILE A 6 31.65 -7.05 26.21
N LYS A 7 32.35 -5.93 26.33
CA LYS A 7 32.71 -5.33 27.63
C LYS A 7 31.53 -4.74 28.41
N ASN A 8 30.44 -4.35 27.70
CA ASN A 8 29.27 -3.71 28.32
C ASN A 8 28.12 -4.69 28.65
N GLY A 9 28.32 -6.01 28.50
CA GLY A 9 27.37 -7.04 28.99
C GLY A 9 26.00 -7.10 28.30
N ALA A 10 25.78 -6.37 27.18
CA ALA A 10 24.44 -6.16 26.62
C ALA A 10 24.25 -6.66 25.16
N ALA A 11 25.26 -7.27 24.52
CA ALA A 11 25.08 -7.76 23.14
C ALA A 11 25.51 -9.22 23.03
N SER A 12 24.58 -10.10 22.72
CA SER A 12 24.89 -11.44 22.24
C SER A 12 25.66 -11.38 20.92
N ILE A 13 26.72 -12.18 20.80
CA ILE A 13 27.46 -12.29 19.53
C ILE A 13 26.47 -12.71 18.42
N PRO A 14 26.37 -11.98 17.29
CA PRO A 14 25.47 -12.35 16.20
C PRO A 14 25.76 -13.77 15.71
N SER A 15 24.70 -14.55 15.51
CA SER A 15 24.84 -15.89 14.97
C SER A 15 25.45 -15.84 13.53
N GLU A 16 26.07 -16.93 13.10
CA GLU A 16 26.59 -17.05 11.72
C GLU A 16 25.50 -16.79 10.67
N LYS A 17 24.27 -17.21 10.99
CA LYS A 17 23.09 -16.97 10.16
C LYS A 17 22.76 -15.48 10.04
N GLN A 18 22.82 -14.73 11.13
CA GLN A 18 22.58 -13.27 11.15
C GLN A 18 23.65 -12.50 10.37
N THR A 19 24.93 -12.83 10.55
CA THR A 19 26.04 -12.20 9.82
C THR A 19 25.97 -12.48 8.32
N THR A 20 25.56 -13.67 7.93
CA THR A 20 25.37 -14.01 6.51
C THR A 20 24.17 -13.28 5.91
N ALA A 21 23.06 -13.17 6.65
CA ALA A 21 21.88 -12.41 6.23
C ALA A 21 22.19 -10.92 6.07
N GLU A 22 22.92 -10.33 7.01
CA GLU A 22 23.35 -8.93 6.96
C GLU A 22 24.27 -8.63 5.76
N ARG A 23 25.23 -9.50 5.51
CA ARG A 23 26.11 -9.38 4.34
C ARG A 23 25.32 -9.44 3.02
N THR A 24 24.33 -10.34 2.94
CA THR A 24 23.46 -10.46 1.77
C THR A 24 22.57 -9.23 1.59
N TYR A 25 21.97 -8.74 2.68
CA TYR A 25 21.12 -7.57 2.68
C TYR A 25 21.89 -6.31 2.23
N ASN A 26 23.09 -6.08 2.76
CA ASN A 26 23.91 -4.92 2.42
C ASN A 26 24.49 -4.98 1.00
N ARG A 27 24.58 -6.16 0.39
CA ARG A 27 25.09 -6.33 -0.98
C ARG A 27 24.05 -5.97 -2.05
N ILE A 28 22.75 -6.13 -1.75
CA ILE A 28 21.67 -5.97 -2.73
C ILE A 28 20.80 -4.75 -2.33
N PRO A 29 20.75 -3.70 -3.15
CA PRO A 29 19.89 -2.53 -2.88
C PRO A 29 18.43 -2.85 -3.23
N PHE A 30 17.78 -3.73 -2.47
CA PHE A 30 16.42 -4.24 -2.75
C PHE A 30 15.41 -3.12 -2.99
N ALA A 31 15.31 -2.15 -2.06
CA ALA A 31 14.33 -1.08 -2.17
C ALA A 31 14.54 -0.26 -3.45
N THR A 32 15.79 0.10 -3.77
CA THR A 32 16.12 0.89 -4.97
C THR A 32 15.77 0.18 -6.26
N VAL A 33 16.17 -1.10 -6.38
CA VAL A 33 15.87 -1.89 -7.59
C VAL A 33 14.37 -2.09 -7.75
N LEU A 34 13.68 -2.40 -6.66
CA LEU A 34 12.25 -2.68 -6.69
C LEU A 34 11.41 -1.43 -6.96
N PHE A 35 11.74 -0.25 -6.38
CA PHE A 35 10.95 0.93 -6.70
C PHE A 35 11.11 1.36 -8.15
N VAL A 36 12.33 1.32 -8.71
CA VAL A 36 12.56 1.63 -10.14
C VAL A 36 11.79 0.67 -11.02
N LEU A 37 11.90 -0.64 -10.76
CA LEU A 37 11.16 -1.66 -11.52
C LEU A 37 9.64 -1.44 -11.43
N CYS A 38 9.10 -1.24 -10.22
CA CYS A 38 7.66 -1.11 -10.02
C CYS A 38 7.12 0.20 -10.62
N LEU A 39 7.81 1.34 -10.47
CA LEU A 39 7.35 2.60 -11.06
C LEU A 39 7.41 2.57 -12.59
N THR A 40 8.49 2.06 -13.19
CA THR A 40 8.58 1.95 -14.65
C THR A 40 7.51 1.02 -15.21
N MET A 41 7.34 -0.16 -14.64
CA MET A 41 6.27 -1.09 -15.03
C MET A 41 4.88 -0.52 -14.74
N GLY A 42 4.73 0.24 -13.66
CA GLY A 42 3.50 0.92 -13.29
C GLY A 42 3.07 1.96 -14.31
N ILE A 43 3.98 2.84 -14.72
CA ILE A 43 3.73 3.87 -15.74
C ILE A 43 3.38 3.21 -17.10
N LEU A 44 4.17 2.23 -17.52
CA LEU A 44 3.91 1.51 -18.79
C LEU A 44 2.57 0.78 -18.76
N SER A 45 2.26 0.10 -17.64
CA SER A 45 1.00 -0.60 -17.44
C SER A 45 -0.19 0.37 -17.38
N PHE A 46 -0.02 1.55 -16.77
CA PHE A 46 -1.04 2.59 -16.69
C PHE A 46 -1.37 3.12 -18.09
N LEU A 47 -0.36 3.54 -18.87
CA LEU A 47 -0.55 4.01 -20.23
C LEU A 47 -1.22 2.94 -21.11
N TYR A 48 -0.78 1.69 -20.97
CA TYR A 48 -1.40 0.56 -21.67
C TYR A 48 -2.86 0.37 -21.27
N THR A 49 -3.18 0.43 -19.96
CA THR A 49 -4.54 0.25 -19.45
C THR A 49 -5.47 1.36 -19.92
N VAL A 50 -5.05 2.61 -19.83
CA VAL A 50 -5.83 3.77 -20.30
C VAL A 50 -6.07 3.67 -21.82
N THR A 51 -5.03 3.45 -22.62
CA THR A 51 -5.18 3.31 -24.07
C THR A 51 -6.08 2.14 -24.47
N ARG A 52 -6.01 1.05 -23.72
CA ARG A 52 -6.87 -0.13 -23.90
C ARG A 52 -8.34 0.18 -23.61
N ILE A 53 -8.63 0.81 -22.46
CA ILE A 53 -10.00 1.17 -22.07
C ILE A 53 -10.59 2.17 -23.11
N CYS A 54 -9.84 3.21 -23.48
CA CYS A 54 -10.27 4.19 -24.49
C CYS A 54 -10.53 3.56 -25.85
N ARG A 55 -9.70 2.59 -26.26
CA ARG A 55 -9.93 1.83 -27.51
C ARG A 55 -11.17 0.95 -27.44
N GLN A 56 -11.44 0.29 -26.29
CA GLN A 56 -12.66 -0.50 -26.12
C GLN A 56 -13.91 0.37 -26.27
N CYS A 57 -13.92 1.57 -25.67
CA CYS A 57 -15.02 2.53 -25.84
C CYS A 57 -15.25 2.91 -27.32
N ARG A 58 -14.17 3.08 -28.10
CA ARG A 58 -14.26 3.42 -29.54
C ARG A 58 -14.70 2.23 -30.40
N LEU A 59 -14.35 1.00 -30.02
CA LEU A 59 -14.70 -0.22 -30.76
C LEU A 59 -16.13 -0.68 -30.48
N GLU A 60 -16.69 -0.41 -29.30
CA GLU A 60 -18.11 -0.60 -29.02
C GLU A 60 -18.99 0.30 -29.93
N SER A 61 -18.42 1.42 -30.40
CA SER A 61 -19.05 2.31 -31.39
C SER A 61 -18.91 1.85 -32.86
N ASN A 62 -17.87 1.05 -33.18
CA ASN A 62 -17.57 0.61 -34.56
C ASN A 62 -17.27 -0.90 -34.54
N HIS A 63 -18.09 -1.71 -35.24
CA HIS A 63 -17.91 -3.16 -35.43
C HIS A 63 -16.62 -3.45 -36.25
N ASP A 64 -15.44 -3.57 -35.56
CA ASP A 64 -14.14 -3.83 -36.21
C ASP A 64 -13.71 -5.30 -36.08
N PRO A 65 -13.45 -6.03 -37.21
CA PRO A 65 -13.06 -7.44 -37.22
C PRO A 65 -11.64 -7.73 -36.70
N ARG A 66 -10.82 -6.72 -36.40
CA ARG A 66 -9.45 -6.89 -35.84
C ARG A 66 -9.39 -7.26 -34.37
N ALA A 67 -10.54 -7.48 -33.72
CA ALA A 67 -10.67 -7.74 -32.28
C ALA A 67 -9.91 -9.01 -31.77
N THR A 68 -9.82 -10.06 -32.62
CA THR A 68 -9.24 -11.36 -32.20
C THR A 68 -7.72 -11.34 -32.08
N LYS A 69 -6.98 -10.69 -32.98
CA LYS A 69 -5.51 -10.58 -32.91
C LYS A 69 -5.05 -9.76 -31.70
N ARG A 70 -5.82 -8.72 -31.34
CA ARG A 70 -5.57 -7.86 -30.17
C ARG A 70 -5.78 -8.59 -28.84
N ARG A 71 -6.76 -9.50 -28.74
CA ARG A 71 -7.00 -10.30 -27.53
C ARG A 71 -5.79 -11.16 -27.14
N ARG A 72 -5.04 -11.67 -28.11
CA ARG A 72 -3.82 -12.46 -27.88
C ARG A 72 -2.69 -11.60 -27.31
N SER A 73 -2.49 -10.40 -27.84
CA SER A 73 -1.51 -9.43 -27.31
C SER A 73 -1.82 -9.03 -25.87
N ASP A 74 -3.09 -8.77 -25.54
CA ASP A 74 -3.52 -8.43 -24.17
C ASP A 74 -3.22 -9.56 -23.18
N ILE A 75 -3.36 -10.82 -23.59
CA ILE A 75 -3.05 -11.98 -22.74
C ILE A 75 -1.54 -12.06 -22.46
N ILE A 76 -0.71 -11.84 -23.48
CA ILE A 76 0.75 -11.88 -23.34
C ILE A 76 1.23 -10.79 -22.40
N VAL A 77 0.77 -9.53 -22.61
CA VAL A 77 1.14 -8.39 -21.75
C VAL A 77 0.74 -8.64 -20.30
N ARG A 78 -0.47 -9.15 -20.05
CA ARG A 78 -0.94 -9.45 -18.68
C ARG A 78 -0.14 -10.58 -18.04
N ARG A 79 0.20 -11.64 -18.79
CA ARG A 79 1.04 -12.74 -18.26
C ARG A 79 2.41 -12.20 -17.90
N PHE A 80 3.04 -11.44 -18.78
CA PHE A 80 4.33 -10.82 -18.53
C PHE A 80 4.29 -9.91 -17.30
N SER A 81 3.33 -8.97 -17.22
CA SER A 81 3.20 -8.08 -16.06
C SER A 81 2.98 -8.88 -14.76
N ARG A 82 2.20 -9.96 -14.80
CA ARG A 82 1.99 -10.82 -13.62
C ARG A 82 3.27 -11.54 -13.18
N THR A 83 4.06 -12.06 -14.12
CA THR A 83 5.34 -12.71 -13.78
C THR A 83 6.35 -11.72 -13.20
N VAL A 84 6.41 -10.49 -13.74
CA VAL A 84 7.26 -9.42 -13.19
C VAL A 84 6.80 -9.04 -11.77
N MET A 85 5.49 -8.88 -11.54
CA MET A 85 4.95 -8.58 -10.21
C MET A 85 5.25 -9.72 -9.22
N ALA A 86 5.11 -10.98 -9.64
CA ALA A 86 5.43 -12.13 -8.79
C ALA A 86 6.92 -12.18 -8.44
N ALA A 87 7.80 -11.88 -9.38
CA ALA A 87 9.23 -11.81 -9.12
C ALA A 87 9.59 -10.67 -8.15
N ALA A 88 8.97 -9.49 -8.32
CA ALA A 88 9.12 -8.36 -7.40
C ALA A 88 8.61 -8.71 -6.00
N PHE A 89 7.46 -9.35 -5.88
CA PHE A 89 6.88 -9.80 -4.62
C PHE A 89 7.81 -10.80 -3.89
N VAL A 90 8.33 -11.80 -4.59
CA VAL A 90 9.29 -12.78 -4.01
C VAL A 90 10.57 -12.08 -3.56
N SER A 91 11.08 -11.13 -4.34
CA SER A 91 12.28 -10.36 -3.99
C SER A 91 12.06 -9.51 -2.74
N LEU A 92 10.90 -8.87 -2.61
CA LEU A 92 10.54 -8.08 -1.42
C LEU A 92 10.30 -8.99 -0.21
N THR A 93 9.65 -10.13 -0.37
CA THR A 93 9.49 -11.14 0.69
C THR A 93 10.84 -11.63 1.20
N TYR A 94 11.80 -11.83 0.31
CA TYR A 94 13.15 -12.22 0.70
C TYR A 94 13.87 -11.08 1.45
N CYS A 95 13.70 -9.84 1.05
CA CYS A 95 14.20 -8.68 1.75
C CYS A 95 13.65 -8.60 3.20
N GLU A 96 12.33 -8.76 3.38
CA GLU A 96 11.67 -8.78 4.69
C GLU A 96 12.15 -9.95 5.55
N TYR A 97 12.32 -11.13 4.95
CA TYR A 97 12.88 -12.29 5.63
C TYR A 97 14.32 -12.04 6.14
N LEU A 98 15.17 -11.41 5.33
CA LEU A 98 16.52 -11.03 5.76
C LEU A 98 16.49 -10.07 6.94
N ARG A 99 15.64 -9.02 6.88
CA ARG A 99 15.48 -8.06 7.98
C ARG A 99 14.99 -8.74 9.25
N TRP A 100 13.99 -9.60 9.16
CA TRP A 100 13.53 -10.39 10.31
C TRP A 100 14.63 -11.27 10.92
N THR A 101 15.40 -11.92 10.08
CA THR A 101 16.53 -12.78 10.55
C THR A 101 17.61 -11.97 11.27
N ILE A 102 17.89 -10.74 10.80
CA ILE A 102 18.89 -9.85 11.39
C ILE A 102 18.40 -9.26 12.71
N SER A 103 17.17 -8.71 12.72
CA SER A 103 16.60 -8.03 13.91
C SER A 103 16.13 -9.01 14.99
N GLY A 104 15.72 -10.24 14.61
CA GLY A 104 15.04 -11.18 15.51
C GLY A 104 13.59 -10.80 15.84
N THR A 105 13.08 -9.67 15.33
CA THR A 105 11.72 -9.17 15.53
C THR A 105 11.01 -8.97 14.20
N ILE A 106 9.67 -8.88 14.23
CA ILE A 106 8.89 -8.60 13.02
C ILE A 106 9.32 -7.22 12.47
N PRO A 107 9.65 -7.10 11.15
CA PRO A 107 10.17 -5.87 10.57
C PRO A 107 9.06 -4.81 10.39
N MET A 108 8.64 -4.18 11.47
CA MET A 108 7.66 -3.08 11.56
C MET A 108 8.05 -2.06 12.63
N ALA A 109 9.35 -1.97 12.93
CA ALA A 109 9.87 -1.17 14.02
C ALA A 109 10.00 0.33 13.69
N ASN A 110 10.14 0.66 12.42
CA ASN A 110 10.33 2.03 11.95
C ASN A 110 9.54 2.32 10.67
N GLY A 111 9.52 3.60 10.27
CA GLY A 111 8.79 4.05 9.07
C GLY A 111 9.26 3.38 7.78
N TYR A 112 10.56 3.09 7.66
CA TYR A 112 11.11 2.38 6.50
C TYR A 112 10.52 0.98 6.36
N GLU A 113 10.53 0.20 7.43
CA GLU A 113 9.96 -1.16 7.46
C GLU A 113 8.45 -1.17 7.22
N THR A 114 7.76 -0.18 7.78
CA THR A 114 6.33 -0.02 7.55
C THR A 114 6.02 0.23 6.07
N MET A 115 6.81 1.06 5.37
CA MET A 115 6.64 1.30 3.93
C MET A 115 6.91 0.05 3.09
N LEU A 116 7.93 -0.73 3.44
CA LEU A 116 8.21 -2.02 2.80
C LEU A 116 7.02 -2.97 2.97
N PHE A 117 6.49 -3.09 4.20
CA PHE A 117 5.34 -3.94 4.49
C PHE A 117 4.07 -3.53 3.73
N VAL A 118 3.79 -2.21 3.64
CA VAL A 118 2.66 -1.71 2.83
C VAL A 118 2.86 -2.05 1.35
N ALA A 119 4.06 -1.84 0.82
CA ALA A 119 4.37 -2.21 -0.56
C ALA A 119 4.20 -3.71 -0.80
N TRP A 120 4.66 -4.55 0.12
CA TRP A 120 4.49 -5.99 0.10
C TRP A 120 3.02 -6.39 0.09
N THR A 121 2.21 -5.80 0.98
CA THR A 121 0.76 -6.04 1.06
C THR A 121 0.04 -5.64 -0.24
N VAL A 122 0.40 -4.49 -0.81
CA VAL A 122 -0.15 -4.02 -2.10
C VAL A 122 0.20 -5.00 -3.23
N MET A 123 1.46 -5.49 -3.29
CA MET A 123 1.86 -6.48 -4.31
C MET A 123 1.08 -7.78 -4.15
N LEU A 124 0.92 -8.28 -2.92
CA LEU A 124 0.17 -9.49 -2.62
C LEU A 124 -1.29 -9.37 -3.08
N LEU A 125 -1.99 -8.32 -2.64
CA LEU A 125 -3.38 -8.06 -3.02
C LEU A 125 -3.53 -7.92 -4.53
N SER A 126 -2.60 -7.22 -5.17
CA SER A 126 -2.62 -7.01 -6.62
C SER A 126 -2.42 -8.30 -7.39
N LEU A 127 -1.54 -9.18 -6.95
CA LEU A 127 -1.35 -10.52 -7.53
C LEU A 127 -2.62 -11.36 -7.42
N LEU A 128 -3.19 -11.47 -6.21
CA LEU A 128 -4.39 -12.26 -5.94
C LEU A 128 -5.59 -11.77 -6.77
N LEU A 129 -5.78 -10.45 -6.83
CA LEU A 129 -6.93 -9.85 -7.53
C LEU A 129 -6.72 -9.74 -9.04
N SER A 130 -5.47 -9.82 -9.53
CA SER A 130 -5.15 -9.69 -10.97
C SER A 130 -5.78 -10.77 -11.84
N PHE A 131 -6.11 -11.94 -11.25
CA PHE A 131 -6.79 -13.03 -11.98
C PHE A 131 -8.21 -12.62 -12.37
N ARG A 132 -8.91 -11.88 -11.51
CA ARG A 132 -10.27 -11.42 -11.74
C ARG A 132 -10.31 -10.02 -12.36
N PHE A 133 -9.43 -9.12 -11.91
CA PHE A 133 -9.40 -7.71 -12.29
C PHE A 133 -8.01 -7.31 -12.82
N PRO A 134 -7.76 -7.36 -14.13
CA PRO A 134 -6.43 -7.08 -14.69
C PRO A 134 -5.85 -5.70 -14.37
N ILE A 135 -6.70 -4.71 -14.09
CA ILE A 135 -6.29 -3.36 -13.69
C ILE A 135 -5.49 -3.36 -12.37
N MET A 136 -5.66 -4.39 -11.54
CA MET A 136 -4.95 -4.52 -10.28
C MET A 136 -3.44 -4.60 -10.43
N LEU A 137 -2.93 -5.11 -11.55
CA LEU A 137 -1.49 -5.09 -11.82
C LEU A 137 -0.97 -3.66 -11.97
N THR A 138 -1.73 -2.80 -12.64
CA THR A 138 -1.38 -1.36 -12.79
C THR A 138 -1.40 -0.67 -11.42
N CYS A 139 -2.48 -0.85 -10.66
CA CYS A 139 -2.61 -0.29 -9.32
C CYS A 139 -1.47 -0.78 -8.40
N GLY A 140 -1.19 -2.08 -8.44
CA GLY A 140 -0.15 -2.70 -7.64
C GLY A 140 1.24 -2.15 -7.94
N PHE A 141 1.63 -2.08 -9.20
CA PHE A 141 2.92 -1.54 -9.60
C PHE A 141 3.09 -0.07 -9.18
N LEU A 142 2.09 0.78 -9.43
CA LEU A 142 2.17 2.20 -9.11
C LEU A 142 2.25 2.43 -7.60
N MET A 143 1.38 1.77 -6.82
CA MET A 143 1.35 2.01 -5.38
C MET A 143 2.50 1.34 -4.64
N SER A 144 2.86 0.10 -4.98
CA SER A 144 4.04 -0.52 -4.37
C SER A 144 5.32 0.24 -4.73
N GLY A 145 5.45 0.68 -5.99
CA GLY A 145 6.56 1.53 -6.41
C GLY A 145 6.60 2.86 -5.68
N PHE A 146 5.45 3.50 -5.45
CA PHE A 146 5.34 4.74 -4.69
C PHE A 146 5.79 4.54 -3.23
N PHE A 147 5.29 3.52 -2.53
CA PHE A 147 5.67 3.28 -1.14
C PHE A 147 7.16 2.93 -0.99
N LEU A 148 7.71 2.14 -1.93
CA LEU A 148 9.15 1.85 -1.97
C LEU A 148 9.97 3.10 -2.29
N LEU A 149 9.49 4.01 -3.16
CA LEU A 149 10.13 5.28 -3.43
C LEU A 149 10.14 6.17 -2.17
N VAL A 150 9.00 6.25 -1.47
CA VAL A 150 8.89 7.01 -0.21
C VAL A 150 9.87 6.47 0.83
N SER A 151 10.00 5.15 0.98
CA SER A 151 10.98 4.56 1.89
C SER A 151 12.42 4.94 1.55
N HIS A 152 12.71 5.21 0.27
CA HIS A 152 14.05 5.56 -0.21
C HIS A 152 14.38 7.06 -0.11
N ILE A 153 13.39 7.94 -0.41
CA ILE A 153 13.61 9.41 -0.46
C ILE A 153 13.44 10.05 0.91
N SER A 154 12.46 9.61 1.70
CA SER A 154 12.26 10.17 3.03
C SER A 154 13.48 9.81 3.89
N GLN A 155 13.85 10.69 4.81
CA GLN A 155 14.96 10.46 5.77
C GLN A 155 14.66 9.29 6.73
N MET A 156 13.96 8.28 6.24
CA MET A 156 13.67 7.04 6.97
C MET A 156 14.96 6.23 7.05
N ASP A 157 15.38 5.99 8.27
CA ASP A 157 16.60 5.23 8.52
C ASP A 157 16.40 3.76 8.13
N PRO A 158 17.15 3.25 7.14
CA PRO A 158 17.11 1.84 6.76
C PRO A 158 17.82 0.94 7.77
N GLN A 159 18.50 1.51 8.78
CA GLN A 159 19.21 0.74 9.79
C GLN A 159 18.23 -0.11 10.62
N ILE A 160 18.67 -1.31 10.94
CA ILE A 160 17.94 -2.20 11.83
C ILE A 160 18.31 -1.83 13.25
N THR A 161 17.43 -1.08 13.92
CA THR A 161 17.63 -0.62 15.30
C THR A 161 16.91 -1.53 16.28
N HIS A 162 17.44 -1.65 17.50
CA HIS A 162 16.71 -2.30 18.60
C HIS A 162 15.52 -1.44 19.00
N VAL A 163 14.36 -2.05 19.01
CA VAL A 163 13.09 -1.41 19.38
C VAL A 163 13.04 -1.21 20.89
N MET A 164 12.52 -0.05 21.35
CA MET A 164 12.24 0.15 22.77
C MET A 164 11.30 -0.93 23.29
N PRO A 165 11.44 -1.40 24.56
CA PRO A 165 10.62 -2.50 25.10
C PRO A 165 9.12 -2.29 24.97
N VAL A 166 8.62 -1.06 25.11
CA VAL A 166 7.20 -0.69 24.95
C VAL A 166 6.72 -0.92 23.51
N LEU A 167 7.58 -0.68 22.51
CA LEU A 167 7.28 -0.87 21.11
C LEU A 167 7.47 -2.33 20.65
N ASN A 168 8.14 -3.17 21.42
CA ASN A 168 8.31 -4.59 21.15
C ASN A 168 7.13 -5.43 21.66
N SER A 169 5.91 -4.99 21.36
CA SER A 169 4.67 -5.64 21.77
C SER A 169 4.03 -6.37 20.59
N PRO A 170 3.69 -7.66 20.72
CA PRO A 170 2.94 -8.38 19.69
C PRO A 170 1.62 -7.71 19.33
N LEU A 171 0.97 -7.09 20.32
CA LEU A 171 -0.30 -6.38 20.11
C LEU A 171 -0.12 -5.13 19.24
N LEU A 172 0.97 -4.39 19.42
CA LEU A 172 1.32 -3.27 18.54
C LEU A 172 1.57 -3.74 17.12
N SER A 173 2.33 -4.82 16.91
CA SER A 173 2.60 -5.37 15.58
C SER A 173 1.31 -5.80 14.86
N ILE A 174 0.37 -6.40 15.60
CA ILE A 174 -0.96 -6.75 15.06
C ILE A 174 -1.74 -5.50 14.68
N HIS A 175 -1.79 -4.49 15.58
CA HIS A 175 -2.45 -3.21 15.31
C HIS A 175 -1.92 -2.56 14.03
N VAL A 176 -0.61 -2.35 13.95
CA VAL A 176 0.05 -1.73 12.80
C VAL A 176 -0.24 -2.52 11.51
N SER A 177 -0.14 -3.86 11.54
CA SER A 177 -0.43 -4.70 10.38
C SER A 177 -1.85 -4.51 9.85
N ILE A 178 -2.85 -4.45 10.75
CA ILE A 178 -4.25 -4.26 10.37
C ILE A 178 -4.48 -2.86 9.78
N ILE A 179 -3.94 -1.81 10.40
CA ILE A 179 -4.04 -0.43 9.90
C ILE A 179 -3.38 -0.33 8.50
N MET A 180 -2.18 -0.89 8.34
CA MET A 180 -1.46 -0.84 7.06
C MET A 180 -2.16 -1.62 5.96
N MET A 181 -2.80 -2.74 6.28
CA MET A 181 -3.68 -3.45 5.34
C MET A 181 -4.84 -2.55 4.88
N GLY A 182 -5.47 -1.83 5.79
CA GLY A 182 -6.50 -0.84 5.46
C GLY A 182 -5.98 0.24 4.50
N PHE A 183 -4.83 0.84 4.80
CA PHE A 183 -4.21 1.85 3.94
C PHE A 183 -3.81 1.29 2.57
N ALA A 184 -3.33 0.05 2.49
CA ALA A 184 -3.04 -0.61 1.22
C ALA A 184 -4.30 -0.76 0.34
N LEU A 185 -5.41 -1.20 0.92
CA LEU A 185 -6.70 -1.32 0.22
C LEU A 185 -7.21 0.05 -0.26
N LEU A 186 -7.13 1.09 0.58
CA LEU A 186 -7.52 2.45 0.22
C LEU A 186 -6.63 3.03 -0.88
N SER A 187 -5.34 2.72 -0.88
CA SER A 187 -4.41 3.11 -1.94
C SER A 187 -4.79 2.53 -3.30
N LEU A 188 -5.29 1.29 -3.34
CA LEU A 188 -5.83 0.70 -4.56
C LEU A 188 -7.05 1.47 -5.08
N THR A 189 -7.92 1.97 -4.18
CA THR A 189 -9.07 2.80 -4.59
C THR A 189 -8.62 4.15 -5.15
N PHE A 190 -7.56 4.73 -4.63
CA PHE A 190 -6.98 5.98 -5.12
C PHE A 190 -6.47 5.85 -6.56
N ILE A 191 -5.64 4.84 -6.87
CA ILE A 191 -5.16 4.62 -8.24
C ILE A 191 -6.32 4.27 -9.19
N ASN A 192 -7.30 3.53 -8.71
CA ASN A 192 -8.51 3.24 -9.49
C ASN A 192 -9.29 4.52 -9.81
N ALA A 193 -9.35 5.49 -8.87
CA ALA A 193 -9.95 6.79 -9.08
C ALA A 193 -9.18 7.62 -10.13
N ILE A 194 -7.84 7.68 -10.04
CA ILE A 194 -7.00 8.32 -11.06
C ILE A 194 -7.27 7.72 -12.44
N THR A 195 -7.28 6.38 -12.54
CA THR A 195 -7.54 5.68 -13.80
C THR A 195 -8.91 6.05 -14.37
N ALA A 196 -9.95 6.05 -13.53
CA ALA A 196 -11.31 6.38 -13.92
C ALA A 196 -11.41 7.83 -14.45
N LEU A 197 -10.87 8.79 -13.71
CA LEU A 197 -10.90 10.20 -14.09
C LEU A 197 -10.09 10.45 -15.37
N THR A 198 -8.92 9.82 -15.53
CA THR A 198 -8.12 9.90 -16.77
C THR A 198 -8.89 9.36 -17.96
N VAL A 199 -9.56 8.20 -17.83
CA VAL A 199 -10.40 7.64 -18.89
C VAL A 199 -11.54 8.59 -19.23
N LYS A 200 -12.17 9.23 -18.25
CA LYS A 200 -13.26 10.20 -18.47
C LYS A 200 -12.78 11.46 -19.16
N LEU A 201 -11.57 11.94 -18.86
CA LEU A 201 -10.97 13.10 -19.54
C LEU A 201 -10.70 12.82 -21.04
N ILE A 202 -10.24 11.61 -21.36
CA ILE A 202 -9.92 11.21 -22.73
C ILE A 202 -11.20 10.87 -23.52
N ASN A 203 -12.17 10.22 -22.88
CA ASN A 203 -13.43 9.80 -23.48
C ASN A 203 -14.61 10.17 -22.60
N ARG A 204 -15.35 11.23 -23.01
CA ARG A 204 -16.50 11.75 -22.27
C ARG A 204 -17.66 10.75 -22.16
N ASP A 205 -17.74 9.75 -23.04
CA ASP A 205 -18.83 8.76 -23.08
C ASP A 205 -18.54 7.48 -22.28
N ALA A 206 -17.43 7.45 -21.54
CA ALA A 206 -16.99 6.29 -20.75
C ALA A 206 -17.80 6.05 -19.45
N THR A 207 -19.12 6.26 -19.47
CA THR A 207 -19.98 6.15 -18.28
C THR A 207 -20.04 4.74 -17.71
N ARG A 208 -20.12 3.72 -18.57
CA ARG A 208 -20.13 2.30 -18.19
C ARG A 208 -18.83 1.88 -17.52
N GLN A 209 -17.68 2.31 -18.06
CA GLN A 209 -16.36 2.03 -17.52
C GLN A 209 -16.16 2.70 -16.16
N MET A 210 -16.63 3.95 -16.03
CA MET A 210 -16.63 4.68 -14.76
C MET A 210 -17.43 3.94 -13.67
N ALA A 211 -18.63 3.45 -14.00
CA ALA A 211 -19.46 2.69 -13.06
C ALA A 211 -18.80 1.36 -12.67
N ALA A 212 -18.15 0.66 -13.63
CA ALA A 212 -17.41 -0.57 -13.34
C ALA A 212 -16.23 -0.33 -12.40
N LEU A 213 -15.49 0.77 -12.60
CA LEU A 213 -14.39 1.16 -11.73
C LEU A 213 -14.88 1.61 -10.34
N GLN A 214 -16.06 2.26 -10.25
CA GLN A 214 -16.71 2.57 -8.97
C GLN A 214 -17.06 1.28 -8.20
N SER A 215 -17.67 0.29 -8.86
CA SER A 215 -17.99 -1.00 -8.24
C SER A 215 -16.74 -1.71 -7.74
N LEU A 216 -15.63 -1.63 -8.48
CA LEU A 216 -14.34 -2.18 -8.08
C LEU A 216 -13.77 -1.44 -6.86
N SER A 217 -13.87 -0.12 -6.81
CA SER A 217 -13.44 0.66 -5.64
C SER A 217 -14.27 0.33 -4.40
N LEU A 218 -15.58 0.14 -4.54
CA LEU A 218 -16.45 -0.29 -3.43
C LEU A 218 -16.06 -1.67 -2.89
N LEU A 219 -15.66 -2.60 -3.77
CA LEU A 219 -15.16 -3.92 -3.36
C LEU A 219 -13.96 -3.84 -2.42
N PHE A 220 -13.08 -2.84 -2.60
CA PHE A 220 -11.95 -2.61 -1.70
C PHE A 220 -12.30 -1.76 -0.49
N LEU A 221 -13.24 -0.84 -0.66
CA LEU A 221 -13.62 0.11 0.38
C LEU A 221 -14.29 -0.59 1.58
N TYR A 222 -15.14 -1.60 1.36
CA TYR A 222 -15.75 -2.37 2.45
C TYR A 222 -14.70 -3.03 3.37
N PRO A 223 -13.79 -3.90 2.88
CA PRO A 223 -12.79 -4.48 3.74
C PRO A 223 -11.81 -3.44 4.29
N ALA A 224 -11.51 -2.36 3.56
CA ALA A 224 -10.64 -1.30 4.05
C ALA A 224 -11.23 -0.57 5.27
N ALA A 225 -12.51 -0.18 5.20
CA ALA A 225 -13.17 0.45 6.34
C ALA A 225 -13.27 -0.52 7.54
N THR A 226 -13.54 -1.80 7.27
CA THR A 226 -13.58 -2.82 8.33
C THR A 226 -12.23 -3.00 9.00
N THR A 227 -11.15 -3.13 8.23
CA THR A 227 -9.79 -3.27 8.78
C THR A 227 -9.35 -2.03 9.54
N LEU A 228 -9.65 -0.82 9.04
CA LEU A 228 -9.37 0.42 9.78
C LEU A 228 -10.12 0.48 11.11
N GLY A 229 -11.41 0.17 11.11
CA GLY A 229 -12.20 0.14 12.34
C GLY A 229 -11.64 -0.85 13.36
N ILE A 230 -11.38 -2.10 12.95
CA ILE A 230 -10.76 -3.11 13.80
C ILE A 230 -9.39 -2.63 14.29
N GLY A 231 -8.57 -2.06 13.39
CA GLY A 231 -7.25 -1.54 13.72
C GLY A 231 -7.31 -0.46 14.80
N ILE A 232 -8.23 0.50 14.71
CA ILE A 232 -8.42 1.55 15.73
C ILE A 232 -8.74 0.92 17.09
N PHE A 233 -9.66 -0.06 17.16
CA PHE A 233 -9.98 -0.75 18.41
C PHE A 233 -8.80 -1.52 19.01
N VAL A 234 -8.06 -2.26 18.17
CA VAL A 234 -6.84 -2.98 18.63
C VAL A 234 -5.79 -2.00 19.12
N GLY A 235 -5.66 -0.83 18.47
CA GLY A 235 -4.78 0.25 18.92
C GLY A 235 -5.19 0.83 20.27
N ALA A 236 -6.47 1.04 20.49
CA ALA A 236 -6.99 1.49 21.79
C ALA A 236 -6.68 0.48 22.92
N ILE A 237 -6.83 -0.83 22.65
CA ILE A 237 -6.45 -1.87 23.63
C ILE A 237 -4.95 -1.82 23.92
N TRP A 238 -4.11 -1.67 22.88
CA TRP A 238 -2.66 -1.54 23.07
C TRP A 238 -2.30 -0.27 23.86
N ALA A 239 -2.94 0.86 23.58
CA ALA A 239 -2.73 2.12 24.30
C ALA A 239 -3.05 1.96 25.79
N ASN A 240 -4.16 1.31 26.12
CA ASN A 240 -4.50 1.04 27.52
C ASN A 240 -3.47 0.15 28.25
N VAL A 241 -2.96 -0.88 27.58
CA VAL A 241 -1.92 -1.77 28.14
C VAL A 241 -0.60 -1.02 28.35
N SER A 242 -0.26 -0.10 27.41
CA SER A 242 1.04 0.58 27.38
C SER A 242 1.07 1.88 28.21
N TRP A 243 -0.04 2.63 28.27
CA TRP A 243 -0.12 3.98 28.83
C TRP A 243 -1.23 4.12 29.88
N GLY A 244 -2.09 3.10 30.05
CA GLY A 244 -3.19 3.12 31.03
C GLY A 244 -4.48 3.78 30.53
N GLU A 245 -4.53 4.26 29.30
CA GLU A 245 -5.69 4.93 28.71
C GLU A 245 -6.01 4.35 27.33
N TYR A 246 -7.32 4.12 27.03
CA TYR A 246 -7.75 3.62 25.71
C TYR A 246 -7.66 4.66 24.60
N TRP A 247 -7.74 5.95 24.94
CA TRP A 247 -7.78 7.07 24.02
C TRP A 247 -7.21 8.33 24.65
N GLY A 248 -6.08 8.79 24.13
CA GLY A 248 -5.36 9.96 24.65
C GLY A 248 -5.50 11.24 23.79
N TRP A 249 -6.38 11.24 22.78
CA TRP A 249 -6.50 12.33 21.79
C TRP A 249 -5.19 12.64 21.07
N ASP A 250 -4.31 11.66 20.98
CA ASP A 250 -3.09 11.80 20.20
C ASP A 250 -3.41 12.10 18.71
N PRO A 251 -2.63 12.94 18.05
CA PRO A 251 -2.87 13.26 16.63
C PRO A 251 -3.02 12.04 15.71
N LYS A 252 -2.30 10.94 15.95
CA LYS A 252 -2.47 9.70 15.17
C LYS A 252 -3.82 9.05 15.37
N GLU A 253 -4.30 9.00 16.61
CA GLU A 253 -5.62 8.45 16.93
C GLU A 253 -6.72 9.26 16.23
N VAL A 254 -6.64 10.59 16.38
CA VAL A 254 -7.62 11.52 15.79
C VAL A 254 -7.63 11.42 14.26
N TRP A 255 -6.47 11.44 13.61
CA TRP A 255 -6.39 11.37 12.16
C TRP A 255 -6.75 9.99 11.61
N ALA A 256 -6.47 8.91 12.35
CA ALA A 256 -6.96 7.57 11.99
C ALA A 256 -8.48 7.51 12.02
N LEU A 257 -9.12 8.09 13.05
CA LEU A 257 -10.58 8.19 13.14
C LEU A 257 -11.16 9.07 12.03
N ILE A 258 -10.58 10.24 11.75
CA ILE A 258 -11.00 11.12 10.63
C ILE A 258 -10.93 10.35 9.31
N THR A 259 -9.84 9.65 9.06
CA THR A 259 -9.68 8.83 7.84
C THR A 259 -10.76 7.76 7.75
N PHE A 260 -11.00 7.03 8.84
CA PHE A 260 -12.08 6.05 8.90
C PHE A 260 -13.44 6.67 8.57
N MET A 261 -13.81 7.78 9.22
CA MET A 261 -15.10 8.47 9.02
C MET A 261 -15.27 8.98 7.59
N VAL A 262 -14.22 9.58 6.99
CA VAL A 262 -14.25 10.05 5.60
C VAL A 262 -14.52 8.90 4.63
N TYR A 263 -13.82 7.79 4.76
CA TYR A 263 -14.05 6.66 3.87
C TYR A 263 -15.34 5.91 4.18
N ALA A 264 -15.75 5.80 5.44
CA ALA A 264 -17.04 5.24 5.83
C ALA A 264 -18.23 6.03 5.25
N ALA A 265 -18.10 7.36 5.14
CA ALA A 265 -19.13 8.20 4.50
C ALA A 265 -19.43 7.76 3.05
N ALA A 266 -18.41 7.31 2.30
CA ALA A 266 -18.59 6.82 0.94
C ALA A 266 -19.36 5.48 0.83
N LEU A 267 -19.47 4.73 1.93
CA LEU A 267 -20.28 3.52 2.01
C LEU A 267 -21.78 3.79 2.22
N HIS A 268 -22.14 5.06 2.45
CA HIS A 268 -23.52 5.47 2.73
C HIS A 268 -24.12 6.33 1.59
N PRO A 269 -24.25 5.79 0.35
CA PRO A 269 -24.76 6.53 -0.81
C PRO A 269 -26.25 6.91 -0.68
N LYS A 270 -26.96 6.36 0.32
CA LYS A 270 -28.35 6.78 0.62
C LYS A 270 -28.35 8.14 1.29
N THR A 271 -27.43 8.37 2.22
CA THR A 271 -27.28 9.63 2.96
C THR A 271 -26.56 10.70 2.14
N LEU A 272 -25.61 10.28 1.29
CA LEU A 272 -24.84 11.15 0.40
C LEU A 272 -25.13 10.83 -1.08
N PRO A 273 -26.27 11.29 -1.64
CA PRO A 273 -26.69 10.93 -3.00
C PRO A 273 -25.71 11.34 -4.09
N ALA A 274 -24.90 12.37 -3.87
CA ALA A 274 -23.87 12.82 -4.79
C ALA A 274 -22.85 11.73 -5.10
N LEU A 275 -22.53 10.85 -4.14
CA LEU A 275 -21.58 9.75 -4.29
C LEU A 275 -22.13 8.57 -5.10
N ARG A 276 -23.41 8.59 -5.49
CA ARG A 276 -23.95 7.63 -6.46
C ARG A 276 -23.42 7.88 -7.88
N ARG A 277 -23.05 9.15 -8.17
CA ARG A 277 -22.50 9.52 -9.48
C ARG A 277 -21.04 9.06 -9.57
N PRO A 278 -20.63 8.24 -10.57
CA PRO A 278 -19.29 7.69 -10.65
C PRO A 278 -18.18 8.78 -10.63
N VAL A 279 -18.38 9.91 -11.30
CA VAL A 279 -17.39 10.99 -11.33
C VAL A 279 -17.20 11.58 -9.94
N THR A 280 -18.29 11.95 -9.27
CA THR A 280 -18.24 12.52 -7.91
C THR A 280 -17.59 11.54 -6.92
N PHE A 281 -17.92 10.25 -7.03
CA PHE A 281 -17.32 9.20 -6.23
C PHE A 281 -15.80 9.13 -6.42
N HIS A 282 -15.32 9.13 -7.66
CA HIS A 282 -13.88 9.04 -7.91
C HIS A 282 -13.13 10.31 -7.51
N VAL A 283 -13.74 11.50 -7.68
CA VAL A 283 -13.16 12.75 -7.14
C VAL A 283 -13.08 12.69 -5.62
N PHE A 284 -14.13 12.21 -4.96
CA PHE A 284 -14.12 12.01 -3.51
C PHE A 284 -13.02 11.06 -3.05
N MET A 285 -12.84 9.90 -3.72
CA MET A 285 -11.77 8.94 -3.40
C MET A 285 -10.37 9.56 -3.59
N LEU A 286 -10.20 10.40 -4.62
CA LEU A 286 -8.95 11.11 -4.86
C LEU A 286 -8.62 12.06 -3.71
N LEU A 287 -9.59 12.86 -3.27
CA LEU A 287 -9.43 13.82 -2.16
C LEU A 287 -9.31 13.12 -0.81
N ALA A 288 -10.07 12.05 -0.58
CA ALA A 288 -10.01 11.28 0.64
C ALA A 288 -8.61 10.70 0.91
N PHE A 289 -7.82 10.42 -0.13
CA PHE A 289 -6.45 9.93 0.04
C PHE A 289 -5.55 10.92 0.79
N LEU A 290 -5.86 12.21 0.76
CA LEU A 290 -5.13 13.22 1.53
C LEU A 290 -5.21 12.96 3.05
N THR A 291 -6.31 12.36 3.53
CA THR A 291 -6.41 12.00 4.96
C THR A 291 -5.41 10.90 5.34
N ILE A 292 -5.12 9.94 4.45
CA ILE A 292 -4.09 8.92 4.68
C ILE A 292 -2.72 9.57 4.72
N LEU A 293 -2.43 10.46 3.76
CA LEU A 293 -1.16 11.19 3.74
C LEU A 293 -0.99 12.02 5.02
N MET A 294 -2.06 12.65 5.49
CA MET A 294 -2.03 13.41 6.74
C MET A 294 -1.85 12.50 7.96
N THR A 295 -2.56 11.38 8.04
CA THR A 295 -2.44 10.41 9.13
C THR A 295 -1.02 9.86 9.24
N TYR A 296 -0.37 9.56 8.11
CA TYR A 296 0.95 8.96 8.12
C TYR A 296 2.07 10.00 8.13
N PHE A 297 2.08 10.94 7.19
CA PHE A 297 3.16 11.92 7.04
C PHE A 297 2.91 13.19 7.86
N GLY A 298 1.69 13.74 7.81
CA GLY A 298 1.36 14.98 8.50
C GLY A 298 1.55 14.87 10.00
N VAL A 299 1.10 13.78 10.60
CA VAL A 299 1.25 13.55 12.04
C VAL A 299 2.72 13.33 12.40
N ASN A 300 3.45 12.49 11.66
CA ASN A 300 4.84 12.16 12.00
C ASN A 300 5.81 13.33 11.84
N TYR A 301 5.59 14.22 10.85
CA TYR A 301 6.57 15.25 10.47
C TYR A 301 6.11 16.68 10.79
N ILE A 302 4.81 16.92 11.01
CA ILE A 302 4.26 18.27 11.20
C ILE A 302 3.67 18.44 12.59
N LEU A 303 2.82 17.51 13.05
CA LEU A 303 2.08 17.66 14.31
C LEU A 303 2.84 17.11 15.52
N GLY A 304 3.63 16.05 15.34
CA GLY A 304 4.25 15.31 16.45
C GLY A 304 3.18 14.60 17.31
N GLY A 305 3.62 13.91 18.35
CA GLY A 305 2.73 13.22 19.29
C GLY A 305 3.46 12.13 20.07
N MET A 306 2.76 11.43 20.96
CA MET A 306 3.34 10.32 21.76
C MET A 306 3.78 9.13 20.88
N HIS A 307 3.28 9.06 19.64
CA HIS A 307 3.56 8.01 18.67
C HIS A 307 4.50 8.47 17.53
N SER A 308 5.06 9.67 17.60
CA SER A 308 5.96 10.22 16.57
C SER A 308 7.42 9.97 16.91
#